data_a11c93bbffd77a23ba541198565e5c9a
#
_entry.id   a11c93bbffd77a23ba541198565e5c9a
#
_cell.length_a   1.000
_cell.length_b   1.000
_cell.length_c   1.000
_cell.angle_alpha   90.00
_cell.angle_beta   90.00
_cell.angle_gamma   90.00
#
_symmetry.space_group_name_H-M   'P 1'
#
loop_
_entity.id
_entity.type
_entity.pdbx_description
1 polymer ?
#
loop_
_entity_poly.entity_id
_entity_poly.type
_entity_poly.pdbx_seq_one_letter_code
_entity_poly.pdbx_strand_id
1 'polypeptide(L)'
;MQSLVAIAWLTWKAAFRFRLFLVIAVLLLVSVIGLPVLIKDDGTARGFTQILLTYTLTVITGLLGLSTLWLACGTLARDIEECQIQVVAVKPVARWQIWLGKWIGLVSLNAVLLALSGASVYGLLQWRATRLPAEEQRTLRNEVLVARGSVKPPEFSREIETKTDQELQERLKQNPTATADLREVRRQIREQVKTRYQLVPPSSVRQWDIDLGLLKDALRDQPLRLRIKFYAANGSPSGTFIGYWQVGMPGKTRFKQFEPMSLAPDTFHEFEIPPNLYDASGVLTISFANPNNTALLFPLEDGMELLYREGGFGLNFARGLGIIFCWMALLAAVGLTGASFLSFPVAAFFSLGLLAMTFSRGTLASVVSEGTIMNYSPETGIQGHSPLDFAFVPLFRAELEIINLAGDFSPIDSLSSGRSIPWRDLAAAFLQIVLLLGGIVGLIGIFIFNRRELATAQGNQ
;
A
#
# COMPACT_ATOMS: atom_id res chain seq x y z
N MET A 1 31.01 17.87 8.04
CA MET A 1 30.61 17.04 6.87
C MET A 1 31.55 15.86 6.63
N GLN A 2 32.88 16.02 6.70
CA GLN A 2 33.83 14.93 6.46
C GLN A 2 33.66 13.73 7.40
N SER A 3 33.33 13.95 8.70
CA SER A 3 33.09 12.88 9.68
C SER A 3 31.90 12.01 9.35
N LEU A 4 30.76 12.60 8.87
CA LEU A 4 29.57 11.86 8.49
C LEU A 4 29.83 10.95 7.28
N VAL A 5 30.49 11.46 6.25
CA VAL A 5 30.86 10.69 5.06
C VAL A 5 31.84 9.56 5.41
N ALA A 6 32.80 9.81 6.27
CA ALA A 6 33.75 8.78 6.70
C ALA A 6 33.03 7.65 7.47
N ILE A 7 32.08 7.98 8.36
CA ILE A 7 31.30 6.99 9.10
C ILE A 7 30.37 6.21 8.15
N ALA A 8 29.71 6.88 7.22
CA ALA A 8 28.88 6.22 6.20
C ALA A 8 29.72 5.22 5.37
N TRP A 9 30.92 5.60 4.96
CA TRP A 9 31.83 4.70 4.24
C TRP A 9 32.30 3.51 5.09
N LEU A 10 32.59 3.73 6.40
CA LEU A 10 32.89 2.64 7.33
C LEU A 10 31.70 1.68 7.48
N THR A 11 30.45 2.20 7.47
CA THR A 11 29.23 1.39 7.52
C THR A 11 29.10 0.50 6.27
N TRP A 12 29.44 1.02 5.09
CA TRP A 12 29.51 0.21 3.87
C TRP A 12 30.51 -0.94 4.00
N LYS A 13 31.76 -0.63 4.43
CA LYS A 13 32.77 -1.67 4.65
C LYS A 13 32.33 -2.70 5.69
N ALA A 14 31.65 -2.27 6.75
CA ALA A 14 31.12 -3.17 7.76
C ALA A 14 30.03 -4.09 7.15
N ALA A 15 29.10 -3.56 6.35
CA ALA A 15 28.05 -4.34 5.71
C ALA A 15 28.60 -5.51 4.89
N PHE A 16 29.64 -5.28 4.08
CA PHE A 16 30.28 -6.34 3.30
C PHE A 16 31.03 -7.38 4.13
N ARG A 17 31.36 -7.08 5.38
CA ARG A 17 31.98 -8.05 6.31
C ARG A 17 30.94 -8.95 6.99
N PHE A 18 29.66 -8.57 6.99
CA PHE A 18 28.60 -9.41 7.53
C PHE A 18 28.23 -10.53 6.55
N ARG A 19 28.51 -11.77 6.92
CA ARG A 19 28.22 -12.96 6.08
C ARG A 19 26.73 -13.02 5.71
N LEU A 20 25.83 -12.70 6.64
CA LEU A 20 24.41 -12.73 6.39
C LEU A 20 24.00 -11.71 5.31
N PHE A 21 24.59 -10.52 5.30
CA PHE A 21 24.35 -9.55 4.23
C PHE A 21 24.72 -10.09 2.86
N LEU A 22 25.87 -10.75 2.74
CA LEU A 22 26.27 -11.37 1.48
C LEU A 22 25.29 -12.47 1.04
N VAL A 23 24.81 -13.28 1.99
CA VAL A 23 23.78 -14.30 1.70
C VAL A 23 22.50 -13.64 1.19
N ILE A 24 22.02 -12.59 1.85
CA ILE A 24 20.82 -11.87 1.43
C ILE A 24 21.03 -11.19 0.07
N ALA A 25 22.20 -10.60 -0.18
CA ALA A 25 22.53 -10.00 -1.47
C ALA A 25 22.52 -11.05 -2.62
N VAL A 26 23.06 -12.23 -2.35
CA VAL A 26 23.00 -13.36 -3.30
C VAL A 26 21.56 -13.83 -3.50
N LEU A 27 20.78 -13.99 -2.43
CA LEU A 27 19.37 -14.35 -2.52
C LEU A 27 18.57 -13.32 -3.32
N LEU A 28 18.84 -12.03 -3.11
CA LEU A 28 18.24 -10.93 -3.86
C LEU A 28 18.55 -11.05 -5.35
N LEU A 29 19.82 -11.28 -5.71
CA LEU A 29 20.22 -11.45 -7.10
C LEU A 29 19.55 -12.68 -7.73
N VAL A 30 19.56 -13.81 -7.02
CA VAL A 30 18.91 -15.05 -7.46
C VAL A 30 17.40 -14.85 -7.63
N SER A 31 16.75 -14.15 -6.71
CA SER A 31 15.31 -13.87 -6.77
C SER A 31 14.96 -12.95 -7.94
N VAL A 32 15.74 -11.88 -8.15
CA VAL A 32 15.50 -10.93 -9.25
C VAL A 32 15.62 -11.58 -10.62
N ILE A 33 16.56 -12.52 -10.79
CA ILE A 33 16.77 -13.23 -12.06
C ILE A 33 15.88 -14.47 -12.15
N GLY A 34 15.78 -15.24 -11.07
CA GLY A 34 15.10 -16.53 -11.03
C GLY A 34 13.58 -16.43 -11.07
N LEU A 35 12.98 -15.55 -10.28
CA LEU A 35 11.52 -15.41 -10.25
C LEU A 35 10.93 -15.13 -11.63
N PRO A 36 11.41 -14.17 -12.42
CA PRO A 36 10.89 -13.93 -13.77
C PRO A 36 11.03 -15.13 -14.72
N VAL A 37 11.99 -16.01 -14.47
CA VAL A 37 12.20 -17.21 -15.30
C VAL A 37 11.28 -18.35 -14.87
N LEU A 38 11.04 -18.49 -13.56
CA LEU A 38 10.25 -19.57 -12.98
C LEU A 38 8.74 -19.32 -13.04
N ILE A 39 8.31 -18.06 -13.01
CA ILE A 39 6.90 -17.69 -13.04
C ILE A 39 6.35 -18.03 -14.43
N LYS A 40 5.34 -18.89 -14.45
CA LYS A 40 4.56 -19.17 -15.66
C LYS A 40 3.59 -18.00 -15.87
N ASP A 41 3.54 -17.52 -17.10
CA ASP A 41 2.56 -16.55 -17.53
C ASP A 41 1.25 -17.24 -17.97
N ASP A 42 0.18 -16.45 -17.98
CA ASP A 42 -1.14 -16.86 -18.49
C ASP A 42 -1.26 -16.61 -20.01
N GLY A 43 -0.18 -16.25 -20.67
CA GLY A 43 -0.12 -15.89 -22.08
C GLY A 43 -0.62 -14.48 -22.39
N THR A 44 -1.07 -13.73 -21.38
CA THR A 44 -1.52 -12.34 -21.54
C THR A 44 -0.45 -11.35 -21.08
N ALA A 45 -0.30 -10.23 -21.82
CA ALA A 45 0.66 -9.19 -21.46
C ALA A 45 0.38 -8.58 -20.08
N ARG A 46 -0.90 -8.47 -19.71
CA ARG A 46 -1.34 -7.88 -18.46
C ARG A 46 -1.07 -8.80 -17.26
N GLY A 47 -1.55 -10.04 -17.33
CA GLY A 47 -1.35 -11.03 -16.25
C GLY A 47 0.12 -11.29 -16.00
N PHE A 48 0.91 -11.49 -17.06
CA PHE A 48 2.36 -11.61 -16.97
C PHE A 48 3.02 -10.44 -16.22
N THR A 49 2.70 -9.19 -16.60
CA THR A 49 3.33 -8.00 -15.98
C THR A 49 2.91 -7.86 -14.52
N GLN A 50 1.64 -8.06 -14.22
CA GLN A 50 1.11 -7.97 -12.87
C GLN A 50 1.77 -9.00 -11.94
N ILE A 51 1.78 -10.26 -12.35
CA ILE A 51 2.38 -11.34 -11.57
C ILE A 51 3.88 -11.09 -11.35
N LEU A 52 4.60 -10.77 -12.43
CA LEU A 52 6.03 -10.50 -12.36
C LEU A 52 6.35 -9.35 -11.39
N LEU A 53 5.68 -8.20 -11.54
CA LEU A 53 5.94 -7.05 -10.69
C LEU A 53 5.56 -7.32 -9.23
N THR A 54 4.39 -7.91 -8.97
CA THR A 54 3.94 -8.20 -7.62
C THR A 54 4.94 -9.10 -6.90
N TYR A 55 5.26 -10.25 -7.46
CA TYR A 55 6.16 -11.21 -6.78
C TYR A 55 7.59 -10.70 -6.66
N THR A 56 8.15 -10.13 -7.73
CA THR A 56 9.55 -9.66 -7.68
C THR A 56 9.73 -8.47 -6.74
N LEU A 57 8.84 -7.46 -6.78
CA LEU A 57 8.94 -6.31 -5.89
C LEU A 57 8.66 -6.68 -4.44
N THR A 58 7.72 -7.59 -4.17
CA THR A 58 7.45 -8.08 -2.80
C THR A 58 8.68 -8.78 -2.23
N VAL A 59 9.31 -9.67 -2.98
CA VAL A 59 10.53 -10.38 -2.52
C VAL A 59 11.69 -9.41 -2.34
N ILE A 60 11.91 -8.49 -3.27
CA ILE A 60 12.96 -7.46 -3.16
C ILE A 60 12.73 -6.62 -1.90
N THR A 61 11.51 -6.14 -1.68
CA THR A 61 11.17 -5.30 -0.51
C THR A 61 11.35 -6.07 0.78
N GLY A 62 10.92 -7.34 0.84
CA GLY A 62 11.07 -8.20 2.01
C GLY A 62 12.54 -8.49 2.34
N LEU A 63 13.34 -8.89 1.35
CA LEU A 63 14.76 -9.18 1.52
C LEU A 63 15.57 -7.93 1.91
N LEU A 64 15.32 -6.80 1.25
CA LEU A 64 15.96 -5.53 1.62
C LEU A 64 15.53 -5.06 3.01
N GLY A 65 14.25 -5.20 3.36
CA GLY A 65 13.75 -4.85 4.69
C GLY A 65 14.43 -5.64 5.80
N LEU A 66 14.47 -6.97 5.66
CA LEU A 66 15.17 -7.86 6.60
C LEU A 66 16.66 -7.54 6.69
N SER A 67 17.32 -7.36 5.54
CA SER A 67 18.73 -6.98 5.48
C SER A 67 18.99 -5.66 6.19
N THR A 68 18.14 -4.67 5.95
CA THR A 68 18.27 -3.34 6.55
C THR A 68 18.15 -3.39 8.06
N LEU A 69 17.14 -4.07 8.59
CA LEU A 69 16.96 -4.24 10.03
C LEU A 69 18.14 -4.96 10.66
N TRP A 70 18.58 -6.06 10.05
CA TRP A 70 19.72 -6.83 10.56
C TRP A 70 21.00 -6.04 10.58
N LEU A 71 21.32 -5.34 9.49
CA LEU A 71 22.49 -4.48 9.41
C LEU A 71 22.42 -3.29 10.37
N ALA A 72 21.25 -2.67 10.48
CA ALA A 72 21.07 -1.53 11.39
C ALA A 72 21.29 -1.95 12.84
N CYS A 73 20.69 -3.08 13.27
CA CYS A 73 20.94 -3.63 14.59
C CYS A 73 22.40 -4.04 14.78
N GLY A 74 22.96 -4.75 13.80
CA GLY A 74 24.32 -5.32 13.91
C GLY A 74 25.42 -4.29 13.88
N THR A 75 25.32 -3.24 13.07
CA THR A 75 26.42 -2.27 12.92
C THR A 75 26.60 -1.39 14.15
N LEU A 76 25.56 -1.05 14.89
CA LEU A 76 25.69 -0.20 16.08
C LEU A 76 25.85 -1.04 17.35
N ALA A 77 25.03 -2.07 17.57
CA ALA A 77 25.09 -2.88 18.78
C ALA A 77 26.45 -3.58 18.92
N ARG A 78 26.98 -4.18 17.84
CA ARG A 78 28.32 -4.81 17.88
C ARG A 78 29.46 -3.83 18.10
N ASP A 79 29.42 -2.65 17.48
CA ASP A 79 30.43 -1.63 17.73
C ASP A 79 30.46 -1.21 19.20
N ILE A 80 29.32 -1.27 19.90
CA ILE A 80 29.23 -1.00 21.34
C ILE A 80 29.75 -2.20 22.13
N GLU A 81 29.28 -3.42 21.82
CA GLU A 81 29.64 -4.67 22.52
C GLU A 81 31.13 -5.00 22.38
N GLU A 82 31.71 -4.78 21.18
CA GLU A 82 33.12 -5.02 20.89
C GLU A 82 34.04 -3.84 21.27
N CYS A 83 33.49 -2.81 21.94
CA CYS A 83 34.22 -1.60 22.33
C CYS A 83 34.86 -0.81 21.18
N GLN A 84 34.53 -1.11 19.92
CA GLN A 84 35.05 -0.41 18.74
C GLN A 84 34.65 1.06 18.71
N ILE A 85 33.49 1.38 19.32
CA ILE A 85 32.98 2.74 19.39
C ILE A 85 33.91 3.65 20.23
N GLN A 86 34.70 3.08 21.17
CA GLN A 86 35.64 3.84 21.98
C GLN A 86 36.76 4.43 21.10
N VAL A 87 37.24 3.70 20.09
CA VAL A 87 38.25 4.17 19.14
C VAL A 87 37.75 5.37 18.32
N VAL A 88 36.45 5.41 18.06
CA VAL A 88 35.80 6.55 17.35
C VAL A 88 35.55 7.70 18.34
N ALA A 89 35.18 7.39 19.59
CA ALA A 89 34.84 8.38 20.62
C ALA A 89 36.07 9.17 21.13
N VAL A 90 37.29 8.64 20.95
CA VAL A 90 38.55 9.38 21.24
C VAL A 90 38.78 10.55 20.26
N LYS A 91 38.15 10.48 19.05
CA LYS A 91 38.17 11.59 18.09
C LYS A 91 37.08 12.62 18.44
N PRO A 92 37.24 13.91 18.09
CA PRO A 92 36.26 14.94 18.39
C PRO A 92 35.04 14.80 17.46
N VAL A 93 34.31 13.66 17.57
CA VAL A 93 33.09 13.35 16.81
C VAL A 93 31.93 13.24 17.79
N ALA A 94 30.90 14.08 17.58
CA ALA A 94 29.71 14.02 18.41
C ALA A 94 28.93 12.70 18.19
N ARG A 95 28.36 12.14 19.25
CA ARG A 95 27.65 10.84 19.20
C ARG A 95 26.50 10.83 18.17
N TRP A 96 25.75 11.95 18.04
CA TRP A 96 24.70 12.08 17.02
C TRP A 96 25.25 11.95 15.58
N GLN A 97 26.49 12.38 15.34
CA GLN A 97 27.16 12.22 14.03
C GLN A 97 27.48 10.75 13.75
N ILE A 98 27.79 9.96 14.79
CA ILE A 98 28.03 8.53 14.63
C ILE A 98 26.71 7.85 14.22
N TRP A 99 25.62 8.10 14.95
CA TRP A 99 24.32 7.54 14.66
C TRP A 99 23.83 7.94 13.26
N LEU A 100 23.84 9.23 12.95
CA LEU A 100 23.39 9.76 11.65
C LEU A 100 24.28 9.29 10.50
N GLY A 101 25.60 9.20 10.70
CA GLY A 101 26.53 8.67 9.70
C GLY A 101 26.26 7.20 9.37
N LYS A 102 25.95 6.38 10.38
CA LYS A 102 25.54 4.99 10.17
C LYS A 102 24.20 4.90 9.42
N TRP A 103 23.21 5.73 9.80
CA TRP A 103 21.93 5.80 9.09
C TRP A 103 22.12 6.18 7.62
N ILE A 104 22.89 7.23 7.32
CA ILE A 104 23.21 7.63 5.94
C ILE A 104 23.91 6.49 5.18
N GLY A 105 24.85 5.79 5.84
CA GLY A 105 25.54 4.66 5.25
C GLY A 105 24.60 3.52 4.86
N LEU A 106 23.68 3.14 5.74
CA LEU A 106 22.68 2.11 5.49
C LEU A 106 21.68 2.53 4.40
N VAL A 107 21.18 3.76 4.46
CA VAL A 107 20.24 4.29 3.49
C VAL A 107 20.87 4.37 2.10
N SER A 108 22.13 4.84 2.00
CA SER A 108 22.84 4.89 0.71
C SER A 108 23.13 3.49 0.15
N LEU A 109 23.43 2.50 1.00
CA LEU A 109 23.61 1.11 0.61
C LEU A 109 22.30 0.54 0.02
N ASN A 110 21.19 0.77 0.73
CA ASN A 110 19.86 0.36 0.25
C ASN A 110 19.46 1.05 -1.06
N ALA A 111 19.80 2.33 -1.23
CA ALA A 111 19.58 3.05 -2.48
C ALA A 111 20.25 2.34 -3.67
N VAL A 112 21.51 1.94 -3.51
CA VAL A 112 22.26 1.23 -4.55
C VAL A 112 21.67 -0.15 -4.82
N LEU A 113 21.38 -0.94 -3.78
CA LEU A 113 20.80 -2.27 -3.93
C LEU A 113 19.42 -2.22 -4.60
N LEU A 114 18.57 -1.27 -4.16
CA LEU A 114 17.24 -1.07 -4.74
C LEU A 114 17.31 -0.59 -6.19
N ALA A 115 18.23 0.31 -6.51
CA ALA A 115 18.44 0.79 -7.88
C ALA A 115 18.92 -0.34 -8.80
N LEU A 116 19.86 -1.17 -8.36
CA LEU A 116 20.34 -2.32 -9.12
C LEU A 116 19.24 -3.36 -9.32
N SER A 117 18.49 -3.69 -8.27
CA SER A 117 17.38 -4.65 -8.34
C SER A 117 16.27 -4.12 -9.24
N GLY A 118 15.89 -2.85 -9.08
CA GLY A 118 14.88 -2.20 -9.92
C GLY A 118 15.29 -2.14 -11.39
N ALA A 119 16.54 -1.76 -11.67
CA ALA A 119 17.05 -1.75 -13.05
C ALA A 119 17.03 -3.16 -13.66
N SER A 120 17.37 -4.19 -12.89
CA SER A 120 17.33 -5.59 -13.35
C SER A 120 15.89 -6.04 -13.63
N VAL A 121 14.92 -5.73 -12.73
CA VAL A 121 13.50 -6.04 -12.96
C VAL A 121 12.98 -5.33 -14.21
N TYR A 122 13.27 -4.04 -14.35
CA TYR A 122 12.86 -3.27 -15.52
C TYR A 122 13.47 -3.82 -16.82
N GLY A 123 14.76 -4.14 -16.80
CA GLY A 123 15.47 -4.75 -17.95
C GLY A 123 14.89 -6.11 -18.33
N LEU A 124 14.64 -6.98 -17.34
CA LEU A 124 14.03 -8.28 -17.56
C LEU A 124 12.59 -8.18 -18.09
N LEU A 125 11.81 -7.20 -17.59
CA LEU A 125 10.47 -6.94 -18.10
C LEU A 125 10.52 -6.55 -19.58
N GLN A 126 11.42 -5.64 -19.96
CA GLN A 126 11.58 -5.20 -21.33
C GLN A 126 12.07 -6.37 -22.23
N TRP A 127 13.04 -7.17 -21.75
CA TRP A 127 13.56 -8.28 -22.51
C TRP A 127 12.49 -9.37 -22.73
N ARG A 128 11.69 -9.71 -21.74
CA ARG A 128 10.58 -10.65 -21.92
C ARG A 128 9.47 -10.09 -22.79
N ALA A 129 9.20 -8.79 -22.70
CA ALA A 129 8.25 -8.12 -23.56
C ALA A 129 8.54 -8.35 -25.04
N THR A 130 9.82 -8.43 -25.43
CA THR A 130 10.20 -8.69 -26.83
C THR A 130 9.88 -10.11 -27.31
N ARG A 131 9.57 -11.03 -26.39
CA ARG A 131 9.24 -12.43 -26.71
C ARG A 131 7.75 -12.71 -26.85
N LEU A 132 6.91 -11.76 -26.49
CA LEU A 132 5.46 -11.87 -26.65
C LEU A 132 5.04 -11.77 -28.13
N PRO A 133 3.88 -12.34 -28.51
CA PRO A 133 3.27 -12.12 -29.83
C PRO A 133 3.10 -10.64 -30.14
N ALA A 134 3.10 -10.27 -31.42
CA ALA A 134 3.07 -8.85 -31.85
C ALA A 134 1.85 -8.09 -31.34
N GLU A 135 0.69 -8.72 -31.22
CA GLU A 135 -0.52 -8.12 -30.65
C GLU A 135 -0.36 -7.83 -29.16
N GLU A 136 0.14 -8.81 -28.39
CA GLU A 136 0.40 -8.68 -26.96
C GLU A 136 1.51 -7.65 -26.68
N GLN A 137 2.50 -7.51 -27.57
CA GLN A 137 3.49 -6.44 -27.46
C GLN A 137 2.89 -5.04 -27.61
N ARG A 138 1.91 -4.87 -28.51
CA ARG A 138 1.18 -3.60 -28.65
C ARG A 138 0.34 -3.30 -27.41
N THR A 139 -0.39 -4.30 -26.92
CA THR A 139 -1.16 -4.20 -25.68
C THR A 139 -0.24 -3.86 -24.50
N LEU A 140 0.90 -4.52 -24.39
CA LEU A 140 1.87 -4.25 -23.35
C LEU A 140 2.37 -2.81 -23.35
N ARG A 141 2.75 -2.28 -24.50
CA ARG A 141 3.32 -0.92 -24.62
C ARG A 141 2.27 0.18 -24.47
N ASN A 142 1.06 -0.04 -24.99
CA ASN A 142 0.04 0.98 -25.06
C ASN A 142 -0.89 0.97 -23.84
N GLU A 143 -1.03 -0.17 -23.16
CA GLU A 143 -2.04 -0.38 -22.14
C GLU A 143 -1.47 -0.77 -20.79
N VAL A 144 -0.41 -1.57 -20.75
CA VAL A 144 0.11 -2.17 -19.52
C VAL A 144 1.32 -1.40 -18.99
N LEU A 145 2.32 -1.14 -19.86
CA LEU A 145 3.52 -0.38 -19.49
C LEU A 145 3.28 1.13 -19.63
N VAL A 146 2.20 1.59 -19.04
CA VAL A 146 1.84 3.01 -18.95
C VAL A 146 1.44 3.33 -17.52
N ALA A 147 1.71 4.58 -17.11
CA ALA A 147 1.17 5.08 -15.84
C ALA A 147 -0.24 5.58 -16.11
N ARG A 148 -1.23 4.95 -15.47
CA ARG A 148 -2.63 5.30 -15.64
C ARG A 148 -3.13 6.07 -14.41
N GLY A 149 -3.55 7.31 -14.63
CA GLY A 149 -4.33 8.05 -13.66
C GLY A 149 -5.74 7.45 -13.53
N SER A 150 -6.37 7.62 -12.38
CA SER A 150 -7.74 7.18 -12.16
C SER A 150 -8.60 8.32 -11.63
N VAL A 151 -9.83 8.41 -12.12
CA VAL A 151 -10.89 9.25 -11.57
C VAL A 151 -12.02 8.33 -11.11
N LYS A 152 -12.46 8.55 -9.87
CA LYS A 152 -13.55 7.76 -9.27
C LYS A 152 -14.84 8.59 -9.26
N PRO A 153 -16.00 7.93 -9.17
CA PRO A 153 -17.24 8.61 -8.84
C PRO A 153 -17.09 9.42 -7.54
N PRO A 154 -17.92 10.46 -7.33
CA PRO A 154 -17.87 11.26 -6.11
C PRO A 154 -18.07 10.40 -4.87
N GLU A 155 -17.38 10.75 -3.80
CA GLU A 155 -17.50 10.06 -2.51
C GLU A 155 -18.82 10.41 -1.83
N PHE A 156 -19.60 9.38 -1.51
CA PHE A 156 -20.85 9.52 -0.76
C PHE A 156 -20.68 9.50 0.76
N SER A 157 -19.45 9.61 1.25
CA SER A 157 -19.14 9.48 2.69
C SER A 157 -19.97 10.40 3.57
N ARG A 158 -20.13 11.68 3.19
CA ARG A 158 -20.94 12.65 3.94
C ARG A 158 -22.43 12.34 3.92
N GLU A 159 -22.95 11.89 2.77
CA GLU A 159 -24.36 11.52 2.62
C GLU A 159 -24.68 10.27 3.45
N ILE A 160 -23.78 9.29 3.44
CA ILE A 160 -23.90 8.07 4.23
C ILE A 160 -23.92 8.41 5.73
N GLU A 161 -23.01 9.27 6.21
CA GLU A 161 -23.01 9.69 7.61
C GLU A 161 -24.30 10.44 7.98
N THR A 162 -24.73 11.40 7.16
CA THR A 162 -25.97 12.15 7.40
C THR A 162 -27.19 11.25 7.47
N LYS A 163 -27.33 10.30 6.54
CA LYS A 163 -28.44 9.34 6.56
C LYS A 163 -28.34 8.36 7.71
N THR A 164 -27.13 7.94 8.06
CA THR A 164 -26.90 7.08 9.24
C THR A 164 -27.38 7.76 10.51
N ASP A 165 -27.05 9.04 10.71
CA ASP A 165 -27.49 9.80 11.89
C ASP A 165 -29.01 10.03 11.88
N GLN A 166 -29.62 10.29 10.72
CA GLN A 166 -31.07 10.40 10.57
C GLN A 166 -31.79 9.09 10.94
N GLU A 167 -31.37 7.96 10.35
CA GLU A 167 -31.97 6.64 10.64
C GLU A 167 -31.75 6.22 12.10
N LEU A 168 -30.59 6.56 12.68
CA LEU A 168 -30.34 6.33 14.10
C LEU A 168 -31.32 7.10 15.00
N GLN A 169 -31.52 8.39 14.71
CA GLN A 169 -32.48 9.21 15.46
C GLN A 169 -33.92 8.69 15.31
N GLU A 170 -34.34 8.25 14.14
CA GLU A 170 -35.65 7.64 13.92
C GLU A 170 -35.85 6.36 14.73
N ARG A 171 -34.86 5.47 14.75
CA ARG A 171 -34.90 4.23 15.57
C ARG A 171 -34.97 4.52 17.06
N LEU A 172 -34.22 5.52 17.53
CA LEU A 172 -34.25 5.94 18.94
C LEU A 172 -35.61 6.52 19.35
N LYS A 173 -36.28 7.23 18.44
CA LYS A 173 -37.66 7.73 18.68
C LYS A 173 -38.68 6.60 18.75
N GLN A 174 -38.51 5.54 17.95
CA GLN A 174 -39.40 4.39 17.93
C GLN A 174 -39.19 3.43 19.10
N ASN A 175 -37.95 3.27 19.57
CA ASN A 175 -37.59 2.38 20.66
C ASN A 175 -36.62 3.06 21.66
N PRO A 176 -37.12 3.87 22.61
CA PRO A 176 -36.29 4.59 23.57
C PRO A 176 -35.50 3.70 24.54
N THR A 177 -35.92 2.44 24.71
CA THR A 177 -35.29 1.46 25.62
C THR A 177 -34.16 0.64 24.97
N ALA A 178 -33.90 0.78 23.71
CA ALA A 178 -32.81 0.09 23.00
C ALA A 178 -31.43 0.74 23.24
N THR A 179 -31.11 1.03 24.51
CA THR A 179 -29.88 1.75 24.91
C THR A 179 -28.65 0.84 25.09
N ALA A 180 -28.74 -0.47 24.77
CA ALA A 180 -27.71 -1.42 25.14
C ALA A 180 -26.35 -1.19 24.41
N ASP A 181 -26.31 -0.83 23.14
CA ASP A 181 -25.08 -0.42 22.46
C ASP A 181 -25.35 0.50 21.26
N LEU A 182 -25.40 1.79 21.50
CA LEU A 182 -25.61 2.81 20.47
C LEU A 182 -24.52 2.79 19.38
N ARG A 183 -23.31 2.36 19.71
CA ARG A 183 -22.19 2.29 18.75
C ARG A 183 -22.43 1.17 17.74
N GLU A 184 -22.84 0.01 18.23
CA GLU A 184 -23.14 -1.16 17.40
C GLU A 184 -24.35 -0.90 16.50
N VAL A 185 -25.42 -0.32 17.04
CA VAL A 185 -26.61 0.08 16.25
C VAL A 185 -26.24 1.07 15.17
N ARG A 186 -25.42 2.09 15.50
CA ARG A 186 -24.94 3.06 14.52
C ARG A 186 -24.09 2.39 13.43
N ARG A 187 -23.21 1.45 13.80
CA ARG A 187 -22.38 0.68 12.85
C ARG A 187 -23.27 -0.11 11.90
N GLN A 188 -24.26 -0.83 12.39
CA GLN A 188 -25.19 -1.62 11.57
C GLN A 188 -26.00 -0.75 10.60
N ILE A 189 -26.52 0.39 11.09
CA ILE A 189 -27.24 1.34 10.23
C ILE A 189 -26.30 1.87 9.14
N ARG A 190 -25.05 2.24 9.50
CA ARG A 190 -24.07 2.73 8.54
C ARG A 190 -23.77 1.71 7.44
N GLU A 191 -23.59 0.43 7.80
CA GLU A 191 -23.37 -0.63 6.81
C GLU A 191 -24.62 -0.87 5.94
N GLN A 192 -25.82 -0.78 6.50
CA GLN A 192 -27.05 -0.87 5.74
C GLN A 192 -27.20 0.31 4.76
N VAL A 193 -26.94 1.53 5.21
CA VAL A 193 -26.97 2.72 4.36
C VAL A 193 -25.91 2.60 3.26
N LYS A 194 -24.67 2.24 3.61
CA LYS A 194 -23.58 2.02 2.65
C LYS A 194 -23.96 1.01 1.58
N THR A 195 -24.55 -0.12 1.98
CA THR A 195 -25.00 -1.16 1.05
C THR A 195 -26.05 -0.63 0.05
N ARG A 196 -26.98 0.23 0.46
CA ARG A 196 -27.96 0.85 -0.46
C ARG A 196 -27.28 1.71 -1.52
N TYR A 197 -26.19 2.40 -1.17
CA TYR A 197 -25.40 3.17 -2.13
C TYR A 197 -24.55 2.31 -3.06
N GLN A 198 -24.35 1.03 -2.75
CA GLN A 198 -23.56 0.09 -3.55
C GLN A 198 -24.44 -0.81 -4.43
N LEU A 199 -25.68 -1.03 -4.02
CA LEU A 199 -26.57 -2.03 -4.59
C LEU A 199 -27.25 -1.52 -5.86
N VAL A 200 -27.31 -2.37 -6.88
CA VAL A 200 -28.16 -2.20 -8.07
C VAL A 200 -29.17 -3.34 -8.09
N PRO A 201 -30.44 -3.08 -7.72
CA PRO A 201 -31.48 -4.10 -7.69
C PRO A 201 -31.75 -4.76 -9.05
N PRO A 202 -32.42 -5.93 -9.07
CA PRO A 202 -32.87 -6.53 -10.30
C PRO A 202 -33.74 -5.56 -11.14
N SER A 203 -33.61 -5.62 -12.45
CA SER A 203 -34.38 -4.82 -13.40
C SER A 203 -34.34 -3.30 -13.18
N SER A 204 -33.28 -2.82 -12.57
CA SER A 204 -33.05 -1.39 -12.30
C SER A 204 -31.88 -0.83 -13.09
N VAL A 205 -31.88 0.50 -13.22
CA VAL A 205 -30.79 1.25 -13.85
C VAL A 205 -30.12 2.12 -12.79
N ARG A 206 -28.81 2.13 -12.81
CA ARG A 206 -28.00 3.02 -11.98
C ARG A 206 -27.11 3.89 -12.85
N GLN A 207 -26.96 5.13 -12.43
CA GLN A 207 -26.13 6.12 -13.08
C GLN A 207 -25.04 6.61 -12.12
N TRP A 208 -23.84 6.82 -12.66
CA TRP A 208 -22.72 7.47 -12.00
C TRP A 208 -22.25 8.63 -12.86
N ASP A 209 -22.02 9.75 -12.22
CA ASP A 209 -21.47 10.94 -12.85
C ASP A 209 -20.04 11.13 -12.36
N ILE A 210 -19.07 11.03 -13.26
CA ILE A 210 -17.65 11.16 -12.96
C ILE A 210 -17.19 12.53 -13.46
N ASP A 211 -16.78 13.38 -12.53
CA ASP A 211 -16.24 14.71 -12.85
C ASP A 211 -14.76 14.62 -13.21
N LEU A 212 -14.42 14.95 -14.45
CA LEU A 212 -13.05 15.03 -14.94
C LEU A 212 -12.34 16.30 -14.51
N GLY A 213 -13.05 17.32 -14.05
CA GLY A 213 -12.52 18.57 -13.57
C GLY A 213 -11.55 19.25 -14.56
N LEU A 214 -10.35 19.55 -14.08
CA LEU A 214 -9.28 20.18 -14.88
C LEU A 214 -8.69 19.26 -15.95
N LEU A 215 -8.94 17.95 -15.88
CA LEU A 215 -8.38 16.97 -16.82
C LEU A 215 -9.15 16.93 -18.15
N LYS A 216 -10.35 17.51 -18.23
CA LYS A 216 -11.22 17.45 -19.41
C LYS A 216 -10.52 17.82 -20.72
N ASP A 217 -9.75 18.89 -20.71
CA ASP A 217 -9.06 19.39 -21.93
C ASP A 217 -7.89 18.48 -22.32
N ALA A 218 -7.16 17.93 -21.34
CA ALA A 218 -6.05 17.01 -21.57
C ALA A 218 -6.54 15.62 -22.05
N LEU A 219 -7.75 15.22 -21.69
CA LEU A 219 -8.35 13.92 -22.02
C LEU A 219 -9.22 13.96 -23.28
N ARG A 220 -9.36 15.11 -23.94
CA ARG A 220 -10.31 15.32 -25.04
C ARG A 220 -10.16 14.32 -26.19
N ASP A 221 -8.92 14.03 -26.57
CA ASP A 221 -8.63 13.18 -27.73
C ASP A 221 -8.04 11.82 -27.34
N GLN A 222 -8.06 11.49 -26.04
CA GLN A 222 -7.52 10.22 -25.54
C GLN A 222 -8.64 9.21 -25.27
N PRO A 223 -8.45 7.94 -25.65
CA PRO A 223 -9.35 6.88 -25.23
C PRO A 223 -9.24 6.71 -23.72
N LEU A 224 -10.39 6.60 -23.08
CA LEU A 224 -10.52 6.32 -21.65
C LEU A 224 -10.80 4.83 -21.45
N ARG A 225 -10.55 4.31 -20.26
CA ARG A 225 -10.90 2.94 -19.91
C ARG A 225 -11.74 2.92 -18.67
N LEU A 226 -12.89 2.29 -18.74
CA LEU A 226 -13.72 2.03 -17.58
C LEU A 226 -13.30 0.70 -16.95
N ARG A 227 -12.94 0.74 -15.70
CA ARG A 227 -12.63 -0.43 -14.88
C ARG A 227 -13.75 -0.59 -13.86
N ILE A 228 -14.30 -1.80 -13.81
CA ILE A 228 -15.39 -2.13 -12.91
C ILE A 228 -15.10 -3.39 -12.14
N LYS A 229 -15.64 -3.46 -10.93
CA LYS A 229 -15.70 -4.64 -10.08
C LYS A 229 -17.05 -4.68 -9.39
N PHE A 230 -17.68 -5.84 -9.34
CA PHE A 230 -18.95 -6.01 -8.64
C PHE A 230 -19.02 -7.36 -7.95
N TYR A 231 -19.90 -7.44 -6.97
CA TYR A 231 -20.28 -8.68 -6.30
C TYR A 231 -21.74 -8.98 -6.61
N ALA A 232 -22.13 -10.24 -6.55
CA ALA A 232 -23.51 -10.66 -6.73
C ALA A 232 -24.06 -11.19 -5.40
N ALA A 233 -25.30 -10.81 -5.08
CA ALA A 233 -25.97 -11.27 -3.87
C ALA A 233 -26.23 -12.78 -3.88
N ASN A 234 -26.51 -13.35 -5.07
CA ASN A 234 -26.71 -14.78 -5.27
C ASN A 234 -25.89 -15.27 -6.45
N GLY A 235 -25.47 -16.53 -6.42
CA GLY A 235 -24.77 -17.16 -7.53
C GLY A 235 -25.61 -17.28 -8.78
N SER A 236 -24.96 -17.25 -9.95
CA SER A 236 -25.59 -17.57 -11.25
C SER A 236 -25.17 -18.98 -11.69
N PRO A 237 -26.05 -19.74 -12.36
CA PRO A 237 -25.69 -21.04 -12.92
C PRO A 237 -24.51 -20.99 -13.91
N SER A 238 -24.36 -19.87 -14.63
CA SER A 238 -23.25 -19.63 -15.56
C SER A 238 -21.98 -19.08 -14.91
N GLY A 239 -22.03 -18.72 -13.61
CA GLY A 239 -20.95 -18.01 -12.93
C GLY A 239 -20.73 -16.57 -13.40
N THR A 240 -21.57 -16.07 -14.31
CA THR A 240 -21.48 -14.73 -14.89
C THR A 240 -22.81 -13.99 -14.85
N PHE A 241 -22.77 -12.66 -14.97
CA PHE A 241 -23.95 -11.78 -14.96
C PHE A 241 -23.92 -10.86 -16.16
N ILE A 242 -25.09 -10.70 -16.80
CA ILE A 242 -25.26 -9.84 -17.97
C ILE A 242 -25.41 -8.39 -17.48
N GLY A 243 -24.76 -7.47 -18.15
CA GLY A 243 -24.86 -6.03 -17.90
C GLY A 243 -25.00 -5.23 -19.19
N TYR A 244 -25.92 -4.26 -19.20
CA TYR A 244 -26.03 -3.28 -20.27
C TYR A 244 -25.36 -1.98 -19.83
N TRP A 245 -24.35 -1.59 -20.56
CA TRP A 245 -23.56 -0.40 -20.27
C TRP A 245 -23.78 0.68 -21.32
N GLN A 246 -23.98 1.91 -20.86
CA GLN A 246 -24.06 3.09 -21.69
C GLN A 246 -23.18 4.17 -21.09
N VAL A 247 -22.39 4.83 -21.92
CA VAL A 247 -21.52 5.94 -21.54
C VAL A 247 -21.88 7.17 -22.36
N GLY A 248 -22.01 8.31 -21.69
CA GLY A 248 -22.55 9.53 -22.24
C GLY A 248 -24.08 9.62 -22.07
N MET A 249 -24.64 10.82 -22.21
CA MET A 249 -26.04 11.10 -22.01
C MET A 249 -26.74 11.41 -23.35
N PRO A 250 -27.72 10.58 -23.79
CA PRO A 250 -28.47 10.88 -24.99
C PRO A 250 -29.11 12.27 -24.92
N GLY A 251 -28.99 13.04 -25.99
CA GLY A 251 -29.53 14.41 -26.07
C GLY A 251 -28.68 15.52 -25.48
N LYS A 252 -27.66 15.21 -24.66
CA LYS A 252 -26.73 16.18 -24.12
C LYS A 252 -25.31 16.01 -24.65
N THR A 253 -24.86 14.75 -24.75
CA THR A 253 -23.51 14.40 -25.21
C THR A 253 -23.55 13.35 -26.31
N ARG A 254 -22.42 13.11 -26.95
CA ARG A 254 -22.26 11.85 -27.68
C ARG A 254 -22.39 10.71 -26.69
N PHE A 255 -22.97 9.60 -27.10
CA PHE A 255 -23.08 8.42 -26.24
C PHE A 255 -22.68 7.17 -27.01
N LYS A 256 -22.23 6.16 -26.26
CA LYS A 256 -21.96 4.82 -26.77
C LYS A 256 -22.69 3.82 -25.89
N GLN A 257 -23.50 2.99 -26.52
CA GLN A 257 -24.08 1.81 -25.90
C GLN A 257 -23.19 0.61 -26.26
N PHE A 258 -22.82 -0.15 -25.25
CA PHE A 258 -22.05 -1.37 -25.44
C PHE A 258 -22.98 -2.54 -25.66
N GLU A 259 -22.50 -3.56 -26.37
CA GLU A 259 -23.20 -4.85 -26.45
C GLU A 259 -23.32 -5.47 -25.06
N PRO A 260 -24.33 -6.30 -24.82
CA PRO A 260 -24.49 -6.98 -23.53
C PRO A 260 -23.24 -7.75 -23.15
N MET A 261 -22.65 -7.41 -22.01
CA MET A 261 -21.43 -8.07 -21.50
C MET A 261 -21.81 -9.08 -20.42
N SER A 262 -21.33 -10.31 -20.56
CA SER A 262 -21.42 -11.35 -19.54
C SER A 262 -20.12 -11.38 -18.74
N LEU A 263 -20.17 -10.92 -17.48
CA LEU A 263 -19.00 -10.66 -16.66
C LEU A 263 -19.04 -11.50 -15.37
N ALA A 264 -17.89 -11.99 -14.93
CA ALA A 264 -17.75 -12.70 -13.68
C ALA A 264 -17.71 -11.73 -12.47
N PRO A 265 -18.37 -12.06 -11.34
CA PRO A 265 -18.28 -11.25 -10.13
C PRO A 265 -16.89 -11.38 -9.50
N ASP A 266 -16.56 -10.47 -8.56
CA ASP A 266 -15.32 -10.42 -7.78
C ASP A 266 -14.01 -10.31 -8.61
N THR A 267 -14.14 -9.93 -9.87
CA THR A 267 -13.01 -9.69 -10.76
C THR A 267 -13.07 -8.31 -11.37
N PHE A 268 -11.90 -7.75 -11.72
CA PHE A 268 -11.84 -6.49 -12.43
C PHE A 268 -12.04 -6.71 -13.93
N HIS A 269 -12.97 -5.96 -14.50
CA HIS A 269 -13.22 -5.89 -15.94
C HIS A 269 -12.88 -4.50 -16.44
N GLU A 270 -12.23 -4.43 -17.60
CA GLU A 270 -11.89 -3.15 -18.24
C GLU A 270 -12.38 -3.14 -19.69
N PHE A 271 -12.98 -2.03 -20.10
CA PHE A 271 -13.35 -1.80 -21.49
C PHE A 271 -13.08 -0.35 -21.91
N GLU A 272 -12.80 -0.18 -23.19
CA GLU A 272 -12.40 1.09 -23.76
C GLU A 272 -13.61 1.97 -24.05
N ILE A 273 -13.52 3.24 -23.63
CA ILE A 273 -14.49 4.28 -23.88
C ILE A 273 -13.90 5.22 -24.94
N PRO A 274 -14.63 5.48 -26.03
CA PRO A 274 -14.21 6.48 -27.02
C PRO A 274 -14.03 7.86 -26.40
N PRO A 275 -13.16 8.69 -26.97
CA PRO A 275 -12.98 10.07 -26.51
C PRO A 275 -14.28 10.91 -26.72
N ASN A 276 -14.34 12.04 -26.02
CA ASN A 276 -15.39 13.05 -26.17
C ASN A 276 -16.84 12.58 -25.86
N LEU A 277 -17.05 11.78 -24.82
CA LEU A 277 -18.36 11.36 -24.33
C LEU A 277 -18.84 12.13 -23.09
N TYR A 278 -18.03 13.04 -22.56
CA TYR A 278 -18.38 13.91 -21.43
C TYR A 278 -19.01 15.22 -21.88
N ASP A 279 -19.69 15.90 -21.00
CA ASP A 279 -20.37 17.17 -21.30
C ASP A 279 -19.41 18.37 -21.26
N ALA A 280 -19.92 19.58 -21.55
CA ALA A 280 -19.14 20.81 -21.54
C ALA A 280 -18.55 21.16 -20.16
N SER A 281 -19.16 20.69 -19.07
CA SER A 281 -18.66 20.85 -17.70
C SER A 281 -17.55 19.85 -17.35
N GLY A 282 -17.35 18.80 -18.14
CA GLY A 282 -16.36 17.75 -17.92
C GLY A 282 -16.93 16.55 -17.16
N VAL A 283 -18.26 16.41 -17.07
CA VAL A 283 -18.91 15.29 -16.41
C VAL A 283 -19.15 14.16 -17.41
N LEU A 284 -18.62 12.98 -17.09
CA LEU A 284 -18.85 11.74 -17.82
C LEU A 284 -19.92 10.93 -17.09
N THR A 285 -21.05 10.73 -17.74
CA THR A 285 -22.16 9.93 -17.22
C THR A 285 -22.04 8.49 -17.69
N ILE A 286 -22.10 7.56 -16.74
CA ILE A 286 -22.07 6.11 -16.98
C ILE A 286 -23.34 5.52 -16.44
N SER A 287 -24.10 4.80 -17.28
CA SER A 287 -25.33 4.14 -16.91
C SER A 287 -25.18 2.63 -17.05
N PHE A 288 -25.65 1.91 -16.06
CA PHE A 288 -25.68 0.45 -16.02
C PHE A 288 -27.11 -0.03 -15.75
N ALA A 289 -27.61 -0.93 -16.59
CA ALA A 289 -28.86 -1.62 -16.36
C ALA A 289 -28.62 -3.08 -15.98
N ASN A 290 -29.22 -3.51 -14.88
CA ASN A 290 -29.15 -4.87 -14.37
C ASN A 290 -30.31 -5.72 -14.84
N PRO A 291 -30.20 -6.55 -15.88
CA PRO A 291 -31.27 -7.41 -16.36
C PRO A 291 -31.40 -8.72 -15.55
N ASN A 292 -30.50 -8.98 -14.62
CA ASN A 292 -30.44 -10.22 -13.86
C ASN A 292 -31.53 -10.24 -12.77
N ASN A 293 -31.92 -11.44 -12.34
CA ASN A 293 -32.88 -11.64 -11.24
C ASN A 293 -32.22 -11.49 -9.85
N THR A 294 -30.97 -11.09 -9.77
CA THR A 294 -30.24 -10.86 -8.53
C THR A 294 -29.69 -9.45 -8.47
N ALA A 295 -29.52 -8.93 -7.27
CA ALA A 295 -28.91 -7.64 -7.05
C ALA A 295 -27.39 -7.73 -7.24
N LEU A 296 -26.81 -6.71 -7.86
CA LEU A 296 -25.38 -6.56 -8.03
C LEU A 296 -24.87 -5.41 -7.16
N LEU A 297 -23.75 -5.60 -6.49
CA LEU A 297 -23.16 -4.65 -5.55
C LEU A 297 -21.85 -4.13 -6.13
N PHE A 298 -21.77 -2.83 -6.36
CA PHE A 298 -20.58 -2.12 -6.79
C PHE A 298 -19.97 -1.39 -5.59
N PRO A 299 -18.83 -1.87 -5.03
CA PRO A 299 -18.20 -1.23 -3.88
C PRO A 299 -17.85 0.23 -4.16
N LEU A 300 -18.00 1.11 -3.16
CA LEU A 300 -17.70 2.53 -3.34
C LEU A 300 -16.20 2.79 -3.53
N GLU A 301 -15.36 1.94 -2.95
CA GLU A 301 -13.91 2.09 -2.94
C GLU A 301 -13.25 1.70 -4.27
N ASP A 302 -13.71 0.59 -4.88
CA ASP A 302 -13.07 -0.04 -6.05
C ASP A 302 -14.06 -0.59 -7.09
N GLY A 303 -15.37 -0.37 -6.89
CA GLY A 303 -16.42 -0.87 -7.80
C GLY A 303 -16.43 -0.20 -9.17
N MET A 304 -15.96 1.03 -9.27
CA MET A 304 -15.89 1.76 -10.53
C MET A 304 -14.76 2.80 -10.53
N GLU A 305 -13.96 2.81 -11.57
CA GLU A 305 -12.96 3.85 -11.81
C GLU A 305 -12.74 4.08 -13.31
N LEU A 306 -12.50 5.32 -13.66
CA LEU A 306 -12.14 5.74 -15.01
C LEU A 306 -10.63 5.90 -15.09
N LEU A 307 -9.99 5.11 -15.95
CA LEU A 307 -8.55 5.13 -16.16
C LEU A 307 -8.20 5.93 -17.42
N TYR A 308 -7.15 6.74 -17.31
CA TYR A 308 -6.59 7.50 -18.42
C TYR A 308 -5.05 7.41 -18.42
N ARG A 309 -4.44 7.61 -19.55
CA ARG A 309 -2.97 7.61 -19.66
C ARG A 309 -2.40 8.92 -19.13
N GLU A 310 -1.59 8.85 -18.08
CA GLU A 310 -0.91 10.01 -17.47
C GLU A 310 0.56 10.11 -17.91
N GLY A 311 1.22 8.98 -18.07
CA GLY A 311 2.64 9.00 -18.41
C GLY A 311 3.24 7.65 -18.76
N GLY A 312 4.57 7.61 -18.84
CA GLY A 312 5.32 6.40 -19.12
C GLY A 312 5.58 5.55 -17.87
N PHE A 313 5.66 4.23 -18.04
CA PHE A 313 5.90 3.28 -16.97
C PHE A 313 7.23 3.49 -16.24
N GLY A 314 8.33 3.81 -16.96
CA GLY A 314 9.67 3.91 -16.35
C GLY A 314 9.75 4.94 -15.22
N LEU A 315 9.19 6.13 -15.42
CA LEU A 315 9.14 7.18 -14.40
C LEU A 315 8.23 6.79 -13.23
N ASN A 316 7.09 6.16 -13.53
CA ASN A 316 6.18 5.62 -12.51
C ASN A 316 6.86 4.56 -11.65
N PHE A 317 7.59 3.66 -12.30
CA PHE A 317 8.37 2.61 -11.63
C PHE A 317 9.44 3.21 -10.70
N ALA A 318 10.17 4.25 -11.17
CA ALA A 318 11.14 4.94 -10.33
C ALA A 318 10.49 5.62 -9.11
N ARG A 319 9.30 6.22 -9.27
CA ARG A 319 8.52 6.78 -8.14
C ARG A 319 8.10 5.70 -7.13
N GLY A 320 7.65 4.55 -7.61
CA GLY A 320 7.32 3.41 -6.73
C GLY A 320 8.52 2.89 -5.96
N LEU A 321 9.68 2.76 -6.62
CA LEU A 321 10.94 2.42 -5.94
C LEU A 321 11.33 3.49 -4.90
N GLY A 322 11.04 4.77 -5.17
CA GLY A 322 11.25 5.86 -4.22
C GLY A 322 10.44 5.69 -2.92
N ILE A 323 9.19 5.21 -2.99
CA ILE A 323 8.40 4.90 -1.79
C ILE A 323 8.98 3.70 -1.03
N ILE A 324 9.38 2.64 -1.74
CA ILE A 324 10.07 1.48 -1.12
C ILE A 324 11.35 1.94 -0.41
N PHE A 325 12.09 2.85 -1.02
CA PHE A 325 13.27 3.45 -0.41
C PHE A 325 12.96 4.21 0.90
N CYS A 326 11.83 4.94 0.96
CA CYS A 326 11.39 5.59 2.19
C CYS A 326 11.14 4.56 3.31
N TRP A 327 10.55 3.40 3.01
CA TRP A 327 10.39 2.30 3.98
C TRP A 327 11.75 1.77 4.47
N MET A 328 12.72 1.59 3.57
CA MET A 328 14.06 1.16 3.98
C MET A 328 14.75 2.16 4.90
N ALA A 329 14.56 3.47 4.66
CA ALA A 329 15.09 4.53 5.51
C ALA A 329 14.48 4.50 6.92
N LEU A 330 13.18 4.26 7.04
CA LEU A 330 12.50 4.08 8.33
C LEU A 330 13.01 2.83 9.06
N LEU A 331 13.08 1.68 8.38
CA LEU A 331 13.57 0.43 8.97
C LEU A 331 15.03 0.56 9.47
N ALA A 332 15.87 1.30 8.75
CA ALA A 332 17.22 1.63 9.20
C ALA A 332 17.21 2.45 10.51
N ALA A 333 16.30 3.43 10.62
CA ALA A 333 16.15 4.23 11.84
C ALA A 333 15.65 3.37 13.02
N VAL A 334 14.67 2.49 12.81
CA VAL A 334 14.13 1.57 13.82
C VAL A 334 15.23 0.63 14.34
N GLY A 335 15.97 -0.02 13.44
CA GLY A 335 17.03 -0.94 13.82
C GLY A 335 18.18 -0.26 14.59
N LEU A 336 18.61 0.92 14.13
CA LEU A 336 19.64 1.71 14.84
C LEU A 336 19.16 2.20 16.20
N THR A 337 17.90 2.59 16.32
CA THR A 337 17.32 3.02 17.60
C THR A 337 17.28 1.86 18.58
N GLY A 338 16.80 0.68 18.18
CA GLY A 338 16.85 -0.52 18.99
C GLY A 338 18.28 -0.86 19.45
N ALA A 339 19.26 -0.78 18.54
CA ALA A 339 20.67 -1.03 18.84
C ALA A 339 21.31 0.02 19.76
N SER A 340 20.70 1.19 19.91
CA SER A 340 21.21 2.24 20.81
C SER A 340 21.11 1.85 22.29
N PHE A 341 20.19 0.95 22.69
CA PHE A 341 19.99 0.56 24.09
C PHE A 341 19.95 -0.95 24.33
N LEU A 342 19.72 -1.77 23.30
CA LEU A 342 19.65 -3.22 23.40
C LEU A 342 20.96 -3.87 22.89
N SER A 343 21.20 -5.11 23.32
CA SER A 343 22.22 -5.96 22.70
C SER A 343 21.78 -6.41 21.31
N PHE A 344 22.73 -6.82 20.47
CA PHE A 344 22.44 -7.17 19.08
C PHE A 344 21.30 -8.20 18.92
N PRO A 345 21.26 -9.36 19.62
CA PRO A 345 20.18 -10.32 19.44
C PRO A 345 18.81 -9.77 19.86
N VAL A 346 18.78 -9.00 20.96
CA VAL A 346 17.53 -8.42 21.49
C VAL A 346 17.02 -7.31 20.58
N ALA A 347 17.91 -6.44 20.07
CA ALA A 347 17.56 -5.39 19.11
C ALA A 347 17.00 -5.98 17.81
N ALA A 348 17.62 -7.05 17.30
CA ALA A 348 17.16 -7.74 16.11
C ALA A 348 15.78 -8.37 16.32
N PHE A 349 15.58 -9.09 17.45
CA PHE A 349 14.28 -9.68 17.79
C PHE A 349 13.19 -8.62 17.97
N PHE A 350 13.47 -7.55 18.70
CA PHE A 350 12.55 -6.43 18.89
C PHE A 350 12.14 -5.77 17.56
N SER A 351 13.13 -5.48 16.71
CA SER A 351 12.87 -4.85 15.40
C SER A 351 12.07 -5.77 14.46
N LEU A 352 12.35 -7.08 14.49
CA LEU A 352 11.56 -8.06 13.75
C LEU A 352 10.14 -8.19 14.31
N GLY A 353 9.97 -8.12 15.63
CA GLY A 353 8.65 -8.08 16.28
C GLY A 353 7.82 -6.90 15.82
N LEU A 354 8.40 -5.69 15.80
CA LEU A 354 7.73 -4.51 15.26
C LEU A 354 7.36 -4.67 13.78
N LEU A 355 8.25 -5.25 12.97
CA LEU A 355 7.95 -5.54 11.56
C LEU A 355 6.79 -6.56 11.44
N ALA A 356 6.80 -7.62 12.25
CA ALA A 356 5.73 -8.63 12.24
C ALA A 356 4.36 -8.03 12.62
N MET A 357 4.33 -7.08 13.56
CA MET A 357 3.12 -6.35 13.93
C MET A 357 2.52 -5.58 12.75
N THR A 358 3.35 -5.03 11.86
CA THR A 358 2.83 -4.33 10.65
C THR A 358 2.05 -5.27 9.72
N PHE A 359 2.38 -6.55 9.66
CA PHE A 359 1.64 -7.54 8.88
C PHE A 359 0.29 -7.91 9.52
N SER A 360 0.10 -7.62 10.80
CA SER A 360 -1.15 -7.83 11.53
C SER A 360 -2.16 -6.68 11.39
N ARG A 361 -1.94 -5.74 10.47
CA ARG A 361 -2.80 -4.55 10.24
C ARG A 361 -4.29 -4.92 10.16
N GLY A 362 -4.64 -5.99 9.45
CA GLY A 362 -6.02 -6.43 9.30
C GLY A 362 -6.65 -6.83 10.65
N THR A 363 -5.94 -7.62 11.44
CA THR A 363 -6.39 -8.04 12.77
C THR A 363 -6.46 -6.87 13.75
N LEU A 364 -5.48 -5.96 13.71
CA LEU A 364 -5.49 -4.75 14.53
C LEU A 364 -6.69 -3.86 14.17
N ALA A 365 -6.97 -3.71 12.88
CA ALA A 365 -8.11 -2.93 12.41
C ALA A 365 -9.45 -3.53 12.86
N SER A 366 -9.62 -4.86 12.82
CA SER A 366 -10.83 -5.52 13.34
C SER A 366 -10.99 -5.31 14.85
N VAL A 367 -9.94 -5.54 15.65
CA VAL A 367 -9.96 -5.33 17.09
C VAL A 367 -10.30 -3.88 17.46
N VAL A 368 -9.70 -2.91 16.75
CA VAL A 368 -9.98 -1.49 16.99
C VAL A 368 -11.40 -1.10 16.59
N SER A 369 -11.92 -1.65 15.47
CA SER A 369 -13.29 -1.38 15.00
C SER A 369 -14.34 -2.03 15.89
N GLU A 370 -14.05 -3.23 16.41
CA GLU A 370 -14.92 -3.99 17.31
C GLU A 370 -14.84 -3.49 18.77
N GLY A 371 -13.73 -2.82 19.12
CA GLY A 371 -13.52 -2.30 20.49
C GLY A 371 -13.23 -3.37 21.54
N THR A 372 -12.88 -4.58 21.12
CA THR A 372 -12.57 -5.71 21.99
C THR A 372 -11.53 -6.63 21.37
N ILE A 373 -10.72 -7.28 22.22
CA ILE A 373 -9.78 -8.33 21.84
C ILE A 373 -10.45 -9.72 21.78
N MET A 374 -11.71 -9.84 22.22
CA MET A 374 -12.44 -11.09 22.19
C MET A 374 -13.15 -11.28 20.85
N ASN A 375 -13.04 -12.49 20.32
CA ASN A 375 -13.78 -12.87 19.12
C ASN A 375 -15.28 -12.99 19.42
N TYR A 376 -16.08 -12.78 18.38
CA TYR A 376 -17.50 -13.08 18.38
C TYR A 376 -17.74 -14.57 18.72
N SER A 377 -18.56 -14.84 19.73
CA SER A 377 -18.95 -16.20 20.09
C SER A 377 -20.13 -16.64 19.19
N PRO A 378 -19.93 -17.64 18.31
CA PRO A 378 -21.03 -18.12 17.45
C PRO A 378 -22.21 -18.70 18.23
N GLU A 379 -21.96 -19.20 19.48
CA GLU A 379 -22.96 -19.86 20.29
C GLU A 379 -23.91 -18.88 20.99
N THR A 380 -23.40 -17.74 21.41
CA THR A 380 -24.19 -16.75 22.19
C THR A 380 -24.65 -15.56 21.38
N GLY A 381 -24.08 -15.35 20.17
CA GLY A 381 -24.38 -14.18 19.35
C GLY A 381 -23.94 -12.86 19.97
N ILE A 382 -23.17 -12.89 21.06
CA ILE A 382 -22.75 -11.73 21.83
C ILE A 382 -21.24 -11.56 21.71
N GLN A 383 -20.81 -10.36 21.49
CA GLN A 383 -19.39 -9.98 21.52
C GLN A 383 -18.96 -9.84 23.00
N GLY A 384 -18.01 -10.67 23.42
CA GLY A 384 -17.46 -10.60 24.79
C GLY A 384 -16.61 -9.33 24.96
N HIS A 385 -16.67 -8.71 26.13
CA HIS A 385 -15.74 -7.64 26.51
C HIS A 385 -14.81 -8.13 27.61
N SER A 386 -13.51 -7.86 27.46
CA SER A 386 -12.50 -8.16 28.44
C SER A 386 -12.13 -6.90 29.23
N PRO A 387 -11.85 -6.99 30.56
CA PRO A 387 -11.24 -5.86 31.29
C PRO A 387 -9.93 -5.34 30.65
N LEU A 388 -9.26 -6.19 29.89
CA LEU A 388 -8.04 -5.86 29.17
C LEU A 388 -8.27 -4.93 27.95
N ASP A 389 -9.51 -4.85 27.44
CA ASP A 389 -9.86 -3.98 26.30
C ASP A 389 -9.55 -2.51 26.60
N PHE A 390 -9.69 -2.10 27.87
CA PHE A 390 -9.39 -0.74 28.30
C PHE A 390 -7.92 -0.35 28.06
N ALA A 391 -6.99 -1.30 28.15
CA ALA A 391 -5.57 -1.05 27.93
C ALA A 391 -5.14 -1.35 26.49
N PHE A 392 -5.58 -2.47 25.92
CA PHE A 392 -5.09 -2.95 24.62
C PHE A 392 -5.75 -2.27 23.42
N VAL A 393 -7.03 -1.93 23.48
CA VAL A 393 -7.71 -1.27 22.35
C VAL A 393 -7.13 0.13 22.06
N PRO A 394 -6.86 1.01 23.04
CA PRO A 394 -6.17 2.28 22.78
C PRO A 394 -4.74 2.09 22.29
N LEU A 395 -4.01 1.09 22.81
CA LEU A 395 -2.66 0.77 22.36
C LEU A 395 -2.67 0.33 20.89
N PHE A 396 -3.53 -0.61 20.53
CA PHE A 396 -3.68 -1.08 19.15
C PHE A 396 -4.17 0.00 18.19
N ARG A 397 -5.00 0.93 18.68
CA ARG A 397 -5.40 2.11 17.89
C ARG A 397 -4.21 3.00 17.58
N ALA A 398 -3.39 3.32 18.58
CA ALA A 398 -2.20 4.13 18.37
C ALA A 398 -1.19 3.42 17.43
N GLU A 399 -1.02 2.11 17.58
CA GLU A 399 -0.18 1.30 16.70
C GLU A 399 -0.74 1.29 15.26
N LEU A 400 -2.04 1.08 15.10
CA LEU A 400 -2.70 1.08 13.80
C LEU A 400 -2.55 2.43 13.07
N GLU A 401 -2.66 3.55 13.79
CA GLU A 401 -2.43 4.89 13.24
C GLU A 401 -0.99 5.06 12.70
N ILE A 402 0.01 4.55 13.45
CA ILE A 402 1.41 4.58 13.01
C ILE A 402 1.61 3.68 11.78
N ILE A 403 1.02 2.48 11.78
CA ILE A 403 1.09 1.56 10.66
C ILE A 403 0.42 2.17 9.42
N ASN A 404 -0.72 2.84 9.59
CA ASN A 404 -1.44 3.49 8.49
C ASN A 404 -0.62 4.62 7.88
N LEU A 405 0.05 5.46 8.69
CA LEU A 405 0.94 6.50 8.19
C LEU A 405 2.04 5.98 7.24
N ALA A 406 2.54 4.77 7.49
CA ALA A 406 3.55 4.15 6.62
C ALA A 406 2.91 3.29 5.51
N GLY A 407 1.76 2.67 5.78
CA GLY A 407 1.12 1.65 4.93
C GLY A 407 0.10 2.18 3.92
N ASP A 408 -0.28 3.46 4.00
CA ASP A 408 -1.23 4.06 3.06
C ASP A 408 -0.67 4.18 1.63
N PHE A 409 0.64 4.05 1.49
CA PHE A 409 1.32 4.03 0.21
C PHE A 409 1.55 2.58 -0.23
N SER A 410 0.83 2.11 -1.25
CA SER A 410 0.97 0.76 -1.85
C SER A 410 1.68 0.82 -3.21
N PRO A 411 3.01 1.03 -3.27
CA PRO A 411 3.72 1.15 -4.53
C PRO A 411 3.68 -0.14 -5.36
N ILE A 412 3.69 -1.30 -4.71
CA ILE A 412 3.67 -2.61 -5.39
C ILE A 412 2.34 -2.81 -6.10
N ASP A 413 1.21 -2.57 -5.40
CA ASP A 413 -0.13 -2.70 -5.97
C ASP A 413 -0.37 -1.68 -7.09
N SER A 414 0.11 -0.44 -6.90
CA SER A 414 0.00 0.60 -7.91
C SER A 414 0.77 0.24 -9.17
N LEU A 415 2.02 -0.23 -9.04
CA LEU A 415 2.85 -0.61 -10.18
C LEU A 415 2.34 -1.86 -10.88
N SER A 416 1.90 -2.88 -10.15
CA SER A 416 1.40 -4.13 -10.72
C SER A 416 0.06 -3.94 -11.43
N SER A 417 -0.80 -3.04 -10.94
CA SER A 417 -2.06 -2.69 -11.59
C SER A 417 -1.92 -1.62 -12.68
N GLY A 418 -0.70 -1.07 -12.89
CA GLY A 418 -0.43 -0.01 -13.84
C GLY A 418 -0.98 1.36 -13.44
N ARG A 419 -1.30 1.56 -12.16
CA ARG A 419 -1.74 2.86 -11.63
C ARG A 419 -0.56 3.83 -11.54
N SER A 420 -0.83 5.08 -11.83
CA SER A 420 0.14 6.16 -11.66
C SER A 420 0.34 6.47 -10.18
N ILE A 421 1.59 6.65 -9.79
CA ILE A 421 1.99 7.18 -8.49
C ILE A 421 2.33 8.66 -8.71
N PRO A 422 1.48 9.59 -8.27
CA PRO A 422 1.75 11.02 -8.45
C PRO A 422 2.95 11.46 -7.61
N TRP A 423 3.62 12.55 -8.03
CA TRP A 423 4.72 13.14 -7.28
C TRP A 423 4.33 13.58 -5.87
N ARG A 424 3.07 13.96 -5.70
CA ARG A 424 2.50 14.30 -4.41
C ARG A 424 2.59 13.14 -3.43
N ASP A 425 2.28 11.91 -3.87
CA ASP A 425 2.29 10.72 -3.00
C ASP A 425 3.73 10.35 -2.63
N LEU A 426 4.69 10.46 -3.56
CA LEU A 426 6.10 10.28 -3.24
C LEU A 426 6.61 11.33 -2.25
N ALA A 427 6.23 12.60 -2.43
CA ALA A 427 6.60 13.67 -1.49
C ALA A 427 5.94 13.45 -0.11
N ALA A 428 4.67 13.06 -0.09
CA ALA A 428 3.95 12.74 1.14
C ALA A 428 4.59 11.53 1.86
N ALA A 429 4.94 10.47 1.14
CA ALA A 429 5.66 9.32 1.69
C ALA A 429 7.01 9.73 2.30
N PHE A 430 7.77 10.57 1.62
CA PHE A 430 9.03 11.08 2.16
C PHE A 430 8.82 11.90 3.44
N LEU A 431 7.85 12.81 3.46
CA LEU A 431 7.54 13.65 4.63
C LEU A 431 7.03 12.82 5.81
N GLN A 432 6.12 11.89 5.57
CA GLN A 432 5.50 11.11 6.65
C GLN A 432 6.41 9.99 7.14
N ILE A 433 7.01 9.22 6.23
CA ILE A 433 7.77 8.03 6.59
C ILE A 433 9.19 8.40 7.03
N VAL A 434 9.90 9.24 6.24
CA VAL A 434 11.31 9.53 6.52
C VAL A 434 11.46 10.66 7.52
N LEU A 435 10.80 11.82 7.29
CA LEU A 435 10.99 12.99 8.16
C LEU A 435 10.19 12.87 9.46
N LEU A 436 8.91 12.53 9.40
CA LEU A 436 8.07 12.46 10.60
C LEU A 436 8.40 11.19 11.41
N LEU A 437 8.09 10.00 10.90
CA LEU A 437 8.28 8.75 11.63
C LEU A 437 9.78 8.45 11.84
N GLY A 438 10.57 8.45 10.77
CA GLY A 438 12.01 8.19 10.84
C GLY A 438 12.75 9.25 11.65
N GLY A 439 12.34 10.52 11.57
CA GLY A 439 12.87 11.63 12.37
C GLY A 439 12.58 11.46 13.85
N ILE A 440 11.33 11.15 14.25
CA ILE A 440 10.97 10.90 15.66
C ILE A 440 11.76 9.71 16.21
N VAL A 441 11.76 8.58 15.50
CA VAL A 441 12.49 7.38 15.90
C VAL A 441 13.99 7.66 15.99
N GLY A 442 14.55 8.38 15.03
CA GLY A 442 15.97 8.77 15.02
C GLY A 442 16.34 9.70 16.17
N LEU A 443 15.48 10.70 16.49
CA LEU A 443 15.71 11.59 17.64
C LEU A 443 15.70 10.81 18.96
N ILE A 444 14.78 9.87 19.13
CA ILE A 444 14.73 8.97 20.29
C ILE A 444 16.03 8.15 20.36
N GLY A 445 16.43 7.55 19.25
CA GLY A 445 17.68 6.77 19.17
C GLY A 445 18.92 7.58 19.53
N ILE A 446 19.05 8.78 18.97
CA ILE A 446 20.16 9.70 19.26
C ILE A 446 20.13 10.13 20.74
N PHE A 447 18.97 10.46 21.28
CA PHE A 447 18.82 10.85 22.68
C PHE A 447 19.26 9.74 23.63
N ILE A 448 18.81 8.51 23.42
CA ILE A 448 19.20 7.34 24.21
C ILE A 448 20.70 7.08 24.05
N PHE A 449 21.22 7.11 22.83
CA PHE A 449 22.62 6.87 22.55
C PHE A 449 23.54 7.91 23.19
N ASN A 450 23.11 9.18 23.26
CA ASN A 450 23.88 10.24 23.94
C ASN A 450 23.96 10.03 25.45
N ARG A 451 22.94 9.42 26.06
CA ARG A 451 22.92 9.16 27.51
C ARG A 451 23.58 7.83 27.94
N ARG A 452 23.76 6.93 26.98
CA ARG A 452 24.38 5.61 27.27
C ARG A 452 25.84 5.76 27.68
N GLU A 453 26.20 5.13 28.80
CA GLU A 453 27.61 5.00 29.20
C GLU A 453 28.31 4.00 28.25
N LEU A 454 29.33 4.47 27.54
CA LEU A 454 30.10 3.67 26.57
C LEU A 454 31.34 3.02 27.19
N ALA A 455 31.59 3.26 28.48
CA ALA A 455 32.85 2.93 29.18
C ALA A 455 32.66 2.03 30.42
N THR A 456 31.57 1.25 30.51
CA THR A 456 31.51 0.22 31.55
C THR A 456 32.54 -0.86 31.21
N ALA A 457 33.65 -0.86 31.94
CA ALA A 457 34.58 -1.99 31.99
C ALA A 457 33.75 -3.21 32.40
N GLN A 458 33.51 -4.16 31.49
CA GLN A 458 33.05 -5.49 31.87
C GLN A 458 34.21 -6.10 32.66
N GLY A 459 34.11 -6.02 34.00
CA GLY A 459 34.98 -6.81 34.88
C GLY A 459 34.75 -8.27 34.49
N ASN A 460 35.87 -8.95 34.23
CA ASN A 460 35.92 -10.40 34.05
C ASN A 460 35.09 -11.08 35.14
N GLN A 461 34.01 -11.75 34.76
CA GLN A 461 33.49 -12.89 35.47
C GLN A 461 33.55 -14.10 34.55
#